data_da5054ae48023b6454e607c6fc63d024
#
_entry.id   da5054ae48023b6454e607c6fc63d024
#
_cell.length_a   1.000
_cell.length_b   1.000
_cell.length_c   1.000
_cell.angle_alpha   90.00
_cell.angle_beta   90.00
_cell.angle_gamma   90.00
#
_symmetry.space_group_name_H-M   'P 1'
#
loop_
_entity.id
_entity.type
_entity.pdbx_description
1 polymer ?
#
loop_
_entity_poly.entity_id
_entity_poly.type
_entity_poly.pdbx_seq_one_letter_code
_entity_poly.pdbx_strand_id
1 'polypeptide(L)'
;SSDVCSSDLPTGFESFLDDYWWPQVEDRLDQQMIGAATEWVCAEMLRSGTTTFFDICEAPGALSGVLEVEAEYASRVGMRGIFSFEATERSGQEIAERSLRENLDFIDAHQSDPLVSGAMSWHTVFTCSPQFIERAADEARVRSTWYHAHCNEGTHEGNWARENHGMDTMAFYRELGVADQSFLASQCVQMTDSELDIIAESGTRVSHMPLSNCEVGGGIAPIDR
;
A
#
# COMPACT_ATOMS: atom_id res chain seq x y z
N SER A 1 -7.70 17.32 -20.82
CA SER A 1 -7.47 16.25 -21.79
C SER A 1 -6.84 15.08 -21.07
N SER A 2 -7.52 13.97 -21.01
CA SER A 2 -7.16 12.71 -20.35
C SER A 2 -6.01 11.96 -21.05
N ASP A 3 -5.48 12.49 -22.14
CA ASP A 3 -4.51 11.79 -22.99
C ASP A 3 -3.05 11.93 -22.55
N VAL A 4 -2.77 12.78 -21.57
CA VAL A 4 -1.37 13.03 -21.14
C VAL A 4 -0.86 11.92 -20.21
N CYS A 5 -1.74 11.29 -19.45
CA CYS A 5 -1.34 10.26 -18.48
C CYS A 5 -1.18 8.85 -19.08
N SER A 6 -1.87 8.54 -20.19
CA SER A 6 -1.82 7.20 -20.81
C SER A 6 -0.80 7.07 -21.93
N SER A 7 -0.25 8.19 -22.45
CA SER A 7 0.62 8.19 -23.64
C SER A 7 2.09 7.96 -23.35
N ASP A 8 2.53 8.06 -22.10
CA ASP A 8 3.95 8.03 -21.75
C ASP A 8 4.41 6.66 -21.22
N LEU A 9 3.48 5.75 -20.88
CA LEU A 9 3.80 4.35 -20.61
C LEU A 9 3.66 3.54 -21.91
N PRO A 10 4.78 3.09 -22.51
CA PRO A 10 4.74 2.30 -23.75
C PRO A 10 4.19 0.89 -23.54
N THR A 11 3.88 0.51 -22.30
CA THR A 11 3.45 -0.82 -21.87
C THR A 11 2.23 -0.70 -20.96
N GLY A 12 1.44 -1.78 -20.85
CA GLY A 12 0.35 -1.85 -19.86
C GLY A 12 0.88 -1.79 -18.43
N PHE A 13 -0.01 -1.54 -17.47
CA PHE A 13 0.32 -1.40 -16.04
C PHE A 13 1.12 -2.60 -15.49
N GLU A 14 0.74 -3.84 -15.84
CA GLU A 14 1.46 -5.05 -15.45
C GLU A 14 2.90 -5.07 -15.95
N SER A 15 3.08 -4.84 -17.26
CA SER A 15 4.43 -4.79 -17.84
C SER A 15 5.27 -3.66 -17.23
N PHE A 16 4.64 -2.55 -16.83
CA PHE A 16 5.33 -1.48 -16.11
C PHE A 16 5.85 -1.98 -14.76
N LEU A 17 5.03 -2.72 -14.00
CA LEU A 17 5.45 -3.29 -12.72
C LEU A 17 6.55 -4.34 -12.91
N ASP A 18 6.31 -5.35 -13.77
CA ASP A 18 7.20 -6.51 -13.93
C ASP A 18 8.53 -6.16 -14.60
N ASP A 19 8.51 -5.33 -15.66
CA ASP A 19 9.68 -5.07 -16.50
C ASP A 19 10.49 -3.86 -16.02
N TYR A 20 9.87 -2.93 -15.29
CA TYR A 20 10.52 -1.68 -14.92
C TYR A 20 10.47 -1.40 -13.42
N TRP A 21 9.27 -1.24 -12.81
CA TRP A 21 9.16 -0.68 -11.46
C TRP A 21 9.80 -1.57 -10.42
N TRP A 22 9.40 -2.83 -10.35
CA TRP A 22 9.97 -3.76 -9.40
C TRP A 22 11.48 -3.97 -9.60
N PRO A 23 12.00 -4.40 -10.77
CA PRO A 23 13.42 -4.73 -10.90
C PRO A 23 14.35 -3.53 -10.96
N GLN A 24 13.86 -2.34 -11.32
CA GLN A 24 14.71 -1.16 -11.51
C GLN A 24 14.58 -0.14 -10.38
N VAL A 25 13.48 -0.16 -9.62
CA VAL A 25 13.23 0.77 -8.51
C VAL A 25 13.22 0.01 -7.19
N GLU A 26 12.14 -0.71 -6.88
CA GLU A 26 11.93 -1.27 -5.54
C GLU A 26 12.99 -2.28 -5.10
N ASP A 27 13.36 -3.22 -5.97
CA ASP A 27 14.37 -4.24 -5.66
C ASP A 27 15.80 -3.66 -5.51
N ARG A 28 16.00 -2.39 -5.87
CA ARG A 28 17.29 -1.69 -5.77
C ARG A 28 17.38 -0.71 -4.61
N LEU A 29 16.26 -0.43 -3.96
CA LEU A 29 16.26 0.45 -2.80
C LEU A 29 16.99 -0.20 -1.63
N ASP A 30 17.85 0.59 -0.99
CA ASP A 30 18.52 0.24 0.25
C ASP A 30 18.13 1.22 1.37
N GLN A 31 18.52 0.90 2.61
CA GLN A 31 18.18 1.72 3.77
C GLN A 31 18.73 3.15 3.68
N GLN A 32 19.87 3.38 3.03
CA GLN A 32 20.41 4.72 2.86
C GLN A 32 19.56 5.54 1.89
N MET A 33 19.12 4.92 0.80
CA MET A 33 18.24 5.57 -0.19
C MET A 33 16.88 5.90 0.44
N ILE A 34 16.29 4.97 1.18
CA ILE A 34 15.02 5.18 1.88
C ILE A 34 15.16 6.33 2.89
N GLY A 35 16.18 6.32 3.74
CA GLY A 35 16.38 7.40 4.70
C GLY A 35 16.54 8.78 4.05
N ALA A 36 17.30 8.87 2.97
CA ALA A 36 17.48 10.13 2.23
C ALA A 36 16.19 10.61 1.56
N ALA A 37 15.41 9.69 0.96
CA ALA A 37 14.13 10.00 0.35
C ALA A 37 13.10 10.46 1.41
N THR A 38 13.03 9.78 2.55
CA THR A 38 12.15 10.13 3.66
C THR A 38 12.44 11.53 4.19
N GLU A 39 13.73 11.86 4.44
CA GLU A 39 14.11 13.21 4.92
C GLU A 39 13.68 14.29 3.94
N TRP A 40 13.93 14.08 2.66
CA TRP A 40 13.55 15.01 1.61
C TRP A 40 12.03 15.19 1.52
N VAL A 41 11.29 14.10 1.38
CA VAL A 41 9.83 14.14 1.22
C VAL A 41 9.15 14.72 2.46
N CYS A 42 9.57 14.36 3.67
CA CYS A 42 9.05 14.93 4.90
C CYS A 42 9.27 16.44 4.98
N ALA A 43 10.43 16.94 4.56
CA ALA A 43 10.71 18.38 4.51
C ALA A 43 9.78 19.10 3.51
N GLU A 44 9.54 18.54 2.33
CA GLU A 44 8.61 19.10 1.34
C GLU A 44 7.16 19.05 1.83
N MET A 45 6.73 17.96 2.47
CA MET A 45 5.41 17.84 3.08
C MET A 45 5.16 18.94 4.13
N LEU A 46 6.11 19.17 5.06
CA LEU A 46 6.00 20.23 6.05
C LEU A 46 5.91 21.62 5.42
N ARG A 47 6.69 21.89 4.39
CA ARG A 47 6.63 23.15 3.63
C ARG A 47 5.30 23.38 2.95
N SER A 48 4.61 22.31 2.52
CA SER A 48 3.27 22.37 1.93
C SER A 48 2.13 22.37 2.92
N GLY A 49 2.44 22.23 4.23
CA GLY A 49 1.45 22.24 5.32
C GLY A 49 0.93 20.86 5.73
N THR A 50 1.50 19.78 5.20
CA THR A 50 1.20 18.43 5.66
C THR A 50 1.88 18.16 6.98
N THR A 51 1.14 17.68 7.99
CA THR A 51 1.66 17.43 9.34
C THR A 51 1.64 15.97 9.75
N THR A 52 0.99 15.14 8.97
CA THR A 52 0.87 13.68 9.20
C THR A 52 0.74 12.97 7.86
N PHE A 53 1.40 11.83 7.72
CA PHE A 53 1.29 10.98 6.53
C PHE A 53 1.14 9.51 6.90
N PHE A 54 0.70 8.71 5.96
CA PHE A 54 0.73 7.26 5.98
C PHE A 54 1.65 6.83 4.85
N ASP A 55 2.64 6.00 5.16
CA ASP A 55 3.59 5.48 4.19
C ASP A 55 3.50 3.96 4.04
N ILE A 56 3.73 3.52 2.81
CA ILE A 56 3.78 2.11 2.46
C ILE A 56 5.09 1.89 1.72
N CYS A 57 6.10 1.40 2.44
CA CYS A 57 7.43 1.16 1.91
C CYS A 57 7.52 -0.21 1.27
N GLU A 58 7.85 -0.31 -0.01
CA GLU A 58 8.27 -1.56 -0.63
C GLU A 58 9.73 -1.48 -1.06
N ALA A 59 10.60 -2.13 -0.30
CA ALA A 59 12.03 -2.17 -0.54
C ALA A 59 12.61 -3.50 -0.06
N PRO A 60 12.37 -4.63 -0.77
CA PRO A 60 12.77 -5.97 -0.30
C PRO A 60 14.27 -6.10 -0.04
N GLY A 61 15.10 -5.33 -0.77
CA GLY A 61 16.54 -5.24 -0.56
C GLY A 61 16.97 -4.55 0.74
N ALA A 62 16.11 -3.71 1.31
CA ALA A 62 16.36 -2.97 2.55
C ALA A 62 15.92 -3.68 3.83
N LEU A 63 15.17 -4.79 3.72
CA LEU A 63 14.76 -5.61 4.87
C LEU A 63 15.99 -6.23 5.58
N SER A 64 16.00 -6.35 6.94
CA SER A 64 15.00 -5.88 7.90
C SER A 64 15.50 -4.60 8.58
N GLY A 65 14.57 -3.81 9.17
CA GLY A 65 14.90 -2.59 9.90
C GLY A 65 14.72 -1.31 9.05
N VAL A 66 14.12 -1.41 7.86
CA VAL A 66 13.90 -0.25 6.99
C VAL A 66 12.87 0.71 7.56
N LEU A 67 11.81 0.23 8.22
CA LEU A 67 10.81 1.09 8.85
C LEU A 67 11.38 1.91 10.01
N GLU A 68 12.35 1.36 10.77
CA GLU A 68 13.07 2.13 11.79
C GLU A 68 13.91 3.26 11.18
N VAL A 69 14.58 2.99 10.05
CA VAL A 69 15.32 4.01 9.32
C VAL A 69 14.39 5.13 8.87
N GLU A 70 13.27 4.79 8.27
CA GLU A 70 12.26 5.72 7.79
C GLU A 70 11.71 6.58 8.93
N ALA A 71 11.30 5.97 10.03
CA ALA A 71 10.80 6.64 11.22
C ALA A 71 11.85 7.57 11.87
N GLU A 72 13.14 7.16 11.91
CA GLU A 72 14.23 8.00 12.39
C GLU A 72 14.35 9.29 11.55
N TYR A 73 14.38 9.17 10.23
CA TYR A 73 14.52 10.33 9.34
C TYR A 73 13.29 11.24 9.38
N ALA A 74 12.08 10.70 9.41
CA ALA A 74 10.86 11.49 9.58
C ALA A 74 10.82 12.23 10.91
N SER A 75 11.22 11.56 11.99
CA SER A 75 11.30 12.17 13.34
C SER A 75 12.32 13.28 13.44
N ARG A 76 13.47 13.18 12.76
CA ARG A 76 14.48 14.25 12.69
C ARG A 76 13.91 15.54 12.11
N VAL A 77 13.03 15.42 11.14
CA VAL A 77 12.33 16.56 10.51
C VAL A 77 11.16 17.04 11.38
N GLY A 78 10.71 16.24 12.35
CA GLY A 78 9.56 16.53 13.23
C GLY A 78 8.22 16.17 12.59
N MET A 79 8.22 15.28 11.61
CA MET A 79 7.01 14.81 10.91
C MET A 79 6.35 13.67 11.68
N ARG A 80 5.02 13.67 11.72
CA ARG A 80 4.25 12.53 12.24
C ARG A 80 3.97 11.56 11.11
N GLY A 81 4.26 10.26 11.32
CA GLY A 81 4.05 9.22 10.32
C GLY A 81 3.39 7.97 10.88
N ILE A 82 2.62 7.32 10.03
CA ILE A 82 2.16 5.94 10.19
C ILE A 82 2.91 5.15 9.12
N PHE A 83 3.72 4.20 9.52
CA PHE A 83 4.63 3.47 8.64
C PHE A 83 4.20 2.03 8.50
N SER A 84 4.32 1.49 7.30
CA SER A 84 4.11 0.08 7.03
C SER A 84 5.04 -0.40 5.91
N PHE A 85 5.47 -1.64 6.01
CA PHE A 85 6.14 -2.32 4.90
C PHE A 85 5.10 -3.03 4.05
N GLU A 86 5.16 -2.86 2.75
CA GLU A 86 4.26 -3.53 1.82
C GLU A 86 4.62 -5.01 1.67
N ALA A 87 4.00 -5.84 2.50
CA ALA A 87 4.27 -7.26 2.50
C ALA A 87 3.70 -7.93 1.24
N THR A 88 4.49 -8.81 0.61
CA THR A 88 4.12 -9.45 -0.65
C THR A 88 4.78 -10.82 -0.79
N GLU A 89 4.09 -11.75 -1.46
CA GLU A 89 4.65 -13.06 -1.79
C GLU A 89 5.35 -13.09 -3.17
N ARG A 90 5.37 -11.95 -3.93
CA ARG A 90 5.98 -11.90 -5.26
C ARG A 90 7.48 -12.26 -5.28
N SER A 91 8.19 -11.92 -4.23
CA SER A 91 9.63 -12.17 -4.08
C SER A 91 9.95 -13.49 -3.34
N GLY A 92 8.93 -14.35 -3.15
CA GLY A 92 9.05 -15.66 -2.51
C GLY A 92 8.80 -15.64 -0.99
N GLN A 93 8.61 -16.82 -0.45
CA GLN A 93 8.11 -17.00 0.92
C GLN A 93 9.05 -16.44 1.99
N GLU A 94 10.37 -16.49 1.80
CA GLU A 94 11.32 -15.94 2.77
C GLU A 94 11.15 -14.42 2.92
N ILE A 95 11.05 -13.71 1.80
CA ILE A 95 10.83 -12.26 1.80
C ILE A 95 9.46 -11.94 2.35
N ALA A 96 8.42 -12.69 1.99
CA ALA A 96 7.07 -12.53 2.52
C ALA A 96 7.02 -12.62 4.05
N GLU A 97 7.66 -13.61 4.64
CA GLU A 97 7.74 -13.75 6.11
C GLU A 97 8.56 -12.63 6.77
N ARG A 98 9.65 -12.19 6.14
CA ARG A 98 10.47 -11.07 6.64
C ARG A 98 9.71 -9.76 6.57
N SER A 99 8.98 -9.49 5.49
CA SER A 99 8.18 -8.28 5.33
C SER A 99 7.01 -8.21 6.32
N LEU A 100 6.34 -9.34 6.55
CA LEU A 100 5.32 -9.41 7.58
C LEU A 100 5.91 -9.15 8.98
N ARG A 101 7.06 -9.74 9.28
CA ARG A 101 7.76 -9.54 10.55
C ARG A 101 8.23 -8.09 10.74
N GLU A 102 8.69 -7.45 9.69
CA GLU A 102 9.05 -6.02 9.71
C GLU A 102 7.90 -5.16 10.25
N ASN A 103 6.68 -5.36 9.70
CA ASN A 103 5.48 -4.67 10.20
C ASN A 103 5.21 -4.99 11.67
N LEU A 104 5.24 -6.26 12.05
CA LEU A 104 4.89 -6.68 13.41
C LEU A 104 5.85 -6.11 14.45
N ASP A 105 7.15 -6.23 14.20
CA ASP A 105 8.19 -5.75 15.10
C ASP A 105 8.10 -4.22 15.25
N PHE A 106 7.87 -3.51 14.14
CA PHE A 106 7.71 -2.05 14.15
C PHE A 106 6.44 -1.60 14.88
N ILE A 107 5.28 -2.22 14.63
CA ILE A 107 4.03 -1.92 15.32
C ILE A 107 4.22 -2.10 16.84
N ASP A 108 4.81 -3.23 17.25
CA ASP A 108 5.00 -3.55 18.66
C ASP A 108 5.98 -2.59 19.35
N ALA A 109 7.01 -2.10 18.65
CA ALA A 109 7.98 -1.16 19.18
C ALA A 109 7.41 0.26 19.38
N HIS A 110 6.49 0.70 18.53
CA HIS A 110 6.03 2.09 18.48
C HIS A 110 4.60 2.33 18.99
N GLN A 111 4.04 1.43 19.81
CA GLN A 111 2.67 1.57 20.36
C GLN A 111 2.42 2.83 21.18
N SER A 112 3.46 3.43 21.74
CA SER A 112 3.34 4.59 22.63
C SER A 112 4.11 5.82 22.14
N ASP A 113 4.65 5.78 20.93
CA ASP A 113 5.38 6.93 20.36
C ASP A 113 4.39 8.04 19.93
N PRO A 114 4.64 9.31 20.28
CA PRO A 114 3.72 10.40 19.94
C PRO A 114 3.78 10.85 18.48
N LEU A 115 4.84 10.51 17.75
CA LEU A 115 5.05 10.91 16.36
C LEU A 115 4.99 9.75 15.39
N VAL A 116 5.32 8.55 15.85
CA VAL A 116 5.50 7.37 15.02
C VAL A 116 4.52 6.29 15.44
N SER A 117 3.86 5.68 14.46
CA SER A 117 3.06 4.49 14.68
C SER A 117 3.19 3.54 13.49
N GLY A 118 2.99 2.24 13.74
CA GLY A 118 3.01 1.22 12.72
C GLY A 118 1.62 0.81 12.27
N ALA A 119 1.52 0.39 11.02
CA ALA A 119 0.35 -0.29 10.46
C ALA A 119 0.78 -1.56 9.74
N MET A 120 -0.19 -2.41 9.41
CA MET A 120 0.03 -3.56 8.54
C MET A 120 -0.24 -3.17 7.09
N SER A 121 0.56 -3.66 6.14
CA SER A 121 0.25 -3.53 4.73
C SER A 121 0.56 -4.81 3.97
N TRP A 122 -0.25 -5.10 2.96
CA TRP A 122 0.08 -6.05 1.91
C TRP A 122 -0.15 -5.40 0.55
N HIS A 123 0.48 -5.93 -0.50
CA HIS A 123 0.43 -5.29 -1.82
C HIS A 123 -0.99 -5.37 -2.42
N THR A 124 -1.35 -6.50 -3.03
CA THR A 124 -2.63 -6.69 -3.74
C THR A 124 -3.10 -8.12 -3.67
N VAL A 125 -4.30 -8.39 -4.20
CA VAL A 125 -4.86 -9.75 -4.32
C VAL A 125 -4.12 -10.63 -5.31
N PHE A 126 -3.36 -10.07 -6.26
CA PHE A 126 -2.63 -10.86 -7.27
C PHE A 126 -1.17 -11.16 -6.89
N THR A 127 -0.67 -10.55 -5.82
CA THR A 127 0.68 -10.81 -5.27
C THR A 127 0.67 -11.44 -3.89
N CYS A 128 -0.51 -11.58 -3.28
CA CYS A 128 -0.69 -12.14 -1.94
C CYS A 128 -1.78 -13.22 -1.96
N SER A 129 -1.47 -14.38 -1.39
CA SER A 129 -2.46 -15.45 -1.24
C SER A 129 -3.56 -15.07 -0.24
N PRO A 130 -4.76 -15.68 -0.36
CA PRO A 130 -5.84 -15.47 0.63
C PRO A 130 -5.36 -15.67 2.07
N GLN A 131 -4.59 -16.74 2.33
CA GLN A 131 -4.08 -17.09 3.66
C GLN A 131 -3.09 -16.05 4.19
N PHE A 132 -2.28 -15.45 3.30
CA PHE A 132 -1.36 -14.39 3.68
C PHE A 132 -2.12 -13.12 4.07
N ILE A 133 -3.12 -12.73 3.29
CA ILE A 133 -3.99 -11.57 3.54
C ILE A 133 -4.75 -11.73 4.87
N GLU A 134 -5.40 -12.88 5.08
CA GLU A 134 -6.12 -13.18 6.32
C GLU A 134 -5.19 -13.09 7.54
N ARG A 135 -4.01 -13.70 7.46
CA ARG A 135 -3.00 -13.67 8.52
C ARG A 135 -2.55 -12.23 8.81
N ALA A 136 -2.22 -11.44 7.79
CA ALA A 136 -1.81 -10.05 7.96
C ALA A 136 -2.89 -9.21 8.65
N ALA A 137 -4.15 -9.35 8.22
CA ALA A 137 -5.28 -8.65 8.82
C ALA A 137 -5.54 -9.08 10.26
N ASP A 138 -5.44 -10.37 10.58
CA ASP A 138 -5.64 -10.89 11.94
C ASP A 138 -4.54 -10.39 12.89
N GLU A 139 -3.29 -10.37 12.46
CA GLU A 139 -2.18 -9.81 13.23
C GLU A 139 -2.34 -8.30 13.51
N ALA A 140 -2.86 -7.55 12.53
CA ALA A 140 -3.19 -6.16 12.72
C ALA A 140 -4.33 -5.94 13.73
N ARG A 141 -5.39 -6.77 13.67
CA ARG A 141 -6.50 -6.73 14.62
C ARG A 141 -6.08 -7.02 16.05
N VAL A 142 -5.21 -8.03 16.24
CA VAL A 142 -4.64 -8.34 17.57
C VAL A 142 -3.93 -7.12 18.18
N ARG A 143 -3.30 -6.30 17.33
CA ARG A 143 -2.58 -5.08 17.74
C ARG A 143 -3.43 -3.81 17.71
N SER A 144 -4.70 -3.93 17.32
CA SER A 144 -5.64 -2.81 17.19
C SER A 144 -5.10 -1.70 16.27
N THR A 145 -4.41 -2.07 15.20
CA THR A 145 -3.88 -1.16 14.20
C THR A 145 -4.62 -1.28 12.87
N TRP A 146 -4.35 -0.36 11.96
CA TRP A 146 -4.89 -0.34 10.61
C TRP A 146 -4.16 -1.33 9.72
N TYR A 147 -4.82 -1.74 8.64
CA TYR A 147 -4.20 -2.45 7.55
C TYR A 147 -4.56 -1.81 6.21
N HIS A 148 -3.65 -1.96 5.27
CA HIS A 148 -3.66 -1.29 3.99
C HIS A 148 -3.40 -2.29 2.86
N ALA A 149 -4.00 -2.03 1.70
CA ALA A 149 -3.61 -2.62 0.41
C ALA A 149 -3.94 -1.68 -0.73
N HIS A 150 -3.25 -1.82 -1.85
CA HIS A 150 -3.73 -1.25 -3.11
C HIS A 150 -5.01 -1.97 -3.53
N CYS A 151 -5.92 -1.23 -4.14
CA CYS A 151 -7.21 -1.77 -4.56
C CYS A 151 -7.64 -1.15 -5.90
N ASN A 152 -7.72 -1.98 -6.92
CA ASN A 152 -8.22 -1.61 -8.25
C ASN A 152 -7.61 -0.30 -8.81
N GLU A 153 -6.28 -0.17 -8.70
CA GLU A 153 -5.55 0.96 -9.28
C GLU A 153 -5.66 1.00 -10.81
N GLY A 154 -5.59 -0.17 -11.44
CA GLY A 154 -5.81 -0.39 -12.85
C GLY A 154 -6.83 -1.52 -13.09
N THR A 155 -7.06 -1.85 -14.35
CA THR A 155 -8.00 -2.91 -14.75
C THR A 155 -7.50 -4.32 -14.45
N HIS A 156 -6.18 -4.49 -14.27
CA HIS A 156 -5.54 -5.79 -14.05
C HIS A 156 -6.08 -6.49 -12.83
N GLU A 157 -6.05 -5.83 -11.68
CA GLU A 157 -6.42 -6.45 -10.40
C GLU A 157 -7.86 -6.99 -10.40
N GLY A 158 -8.83 -6.18 -10.85
CA GLY A 158 -10.21 -6.63 -10.94
C GLY A 158 -10.42 -7.77 -11.94
N ASN A 159 -9.69 -7.78 -13.06
CA ASN A 159 -9.72 -8.89 -14.01
C ASN A 159 -9.13 -10.16 -13.39
N TRP A 160 -7.97 -10.04 -12.76
CA TRP A 160 -7.29 -11.14 -12.09
C TRP A 160 -8.16 -11.74 -10.96
N ALA A 161 -8.80 -10.91 -10.15
CA ALA A 161 -9.69 -11.35 -9.08
C ALA A 161 -10.88 -12.15 -9.63
N ARG A 162 -11.51 -11.67 -10.71
CA ARG A 162 -12.60 -12.41 -11.37
C ARG A 162 -12.14 -13.74 -11.96
N GLU A 163 -10.97 -13.78 -12.58
CA GLU A 163 -10.41 -15.01 -13.20
C GLU A 163 -9.99 -16.06 -12.17
N ASN A 164 -9.42 -15.64 -11.04
CA ASN A 164 -8.83 -16.54 -10.06
C ASN A 164 -9.74 -16.84 -8.86
N HIS A 165 -10.64 -15.90 -8.51
CA HIS A 165 -11.55 -16.03 -7.36
C HIS A 165 -13.02 -15.99 -7.76
N GLY A 166 -13.36 -15.70 -9.04
CA GLY A 166 -14.73 -15.67 -9.53
C GLY A 166 -15.56 -14.47 -9.04
N MET A 167 -14.90 -13.43 -8.50
CA MET A 167 -15.56 -12.24 -7.94
C MET A 167 -14.68 -10.99 -8.08
N ASP A 168 -15.29 -9.80 -7.91
CA ASP A 168 -14.57 -8.53 -7.88
C ASP A 168 -13.69 -8.40 -6.62
N THR A 169 -12.67 -7.54 -6.67
CA THR A 169 -11.65 -7.37 -5.63
C THR A 169 -12.24 -7.09 -4.24
N MET A 170 -13.16 -6.12 -4.14
CA MET A 170 -13.77 -5.81 -2.83
C MET A 170 -14.73 -6.90 -2.34
N ALA A 171 -15.36 -7.64 -3.25
CA ALA A 171 -16.17 -8.81 -2.88
C ALA A 171 -15.28 -9.92 -2.30
N PHE A 172 -14.09 -10.12 -2.88
CA PHE A 172 -13.10 -11.05 -2.36
C PHE A 172 -12.57 -10.61 -0.98
N TYR A 173 -12.21 -9.34 -0.79
CA TYR A 173 -11.82 -8.83 0.53
C TYR A 173 -12.94 -8.96 1.58
N ARG A 174 -14.20 -8.80 1.18
CA ARG A 174 -15.35 -9.05 2.07
C ARG A 174 -15.49 -10.51 2.43
N GLU A 175 -15.28 -11.44 1.48
CA GLU A 175 -15.31 -12.88 1.74
C GLU A 175 -14.22 -13.31 2.73
N LEU A 176 -13.01 -12.75 2.61
CA LEU A 176 -11.91 -12.94 3.57
C LEU A 176 -12.16 -12.24 4.93
N GLY A 177 -13.24 -11.46 5.04
CA GLY A 177 -13.56 -10.72 6.25
C GLY A 177 -12.61 -9.55 6.53
N VAL A 178 -11.86 -9.06 5.50
CA VAL A 178 -10.93 -7.93 5.66
C VAL A 178 -11.50 -6.59 5.24
N ALA A 179 -12.62 -6.57 4.51
CA ALA A 179 -13.33 -5.34 4.22
C ALA A 179 -14.07 -4.84 5.47
N ASP A 180 -13.45 -3.97 6.25
CA ASP A 180 -14.00 -3.37 7.46
C ASP A 180 -13.44 -1.96 7.73
N GLN A 181 -13.83 -1.36 8.85
CA GLN A 181 -13.42 0.00 9.23
C GLN A 181 -11.93 0.18 9.53
N SER A 182 -11.16 -0.90 9.68
CA SER A 182 -9.72 -0.88 9.89
C SER A 182 -8.95 -0.97 8.56
N PHE A 183 -9.63 -1.27 7.47
CA PHE A 183 -9.04 -1.36 6.14
C PHE A 183 -8.95 0.02 5.47
N LEU A 184 -7.76 0.37 5.02
CA LEU A 184 -7.47 1.52 4.17
C LEU A 184 -7.14 1.01 2.76
N ALA A 185 -8.09 1.10 1.84
CA ALA A 185 -7.88 0.75 0.44
C ALA A 185 -7.32 1.96 -0.32
N SER A 186 -6.16 1.80 -0.96
CA SER A 186 -5.58 2.85 -1.80
C SER A 186 -6.12 2.80 -3.22
N GLN A 187 -6.05 3.94 -3.92
CA GLN A 187 -6.42 4.20 -5.31
C GLN A 187 -7.92 4.07 -5.57
N CYS A 188 -8.50 2.87 -5.54
CA CYS A 188 -9.91 2.59 -5.81
C CYS A 188 -10.42 3.24 -7.12
N VAL A 189 -9.65 3.07 -8.23
CA VAL A 189 -9.91 3.75 -9.50
C VAL A 189 -10.92 2.98 -10.33
N GLN A 190 -10.67 1.69 -10.56
CA GLN A 190 -11.47 0.83 -11.46
C GLN A 190 -12.53 0.06 -10.67
N MET A 191 -13.40 0.81 -9.98
CA MET A 191 -14.43 0.25 -9.11
C MET A 191 -15.75 0.01 -9.83
N THR A 192 -16.37 -1.14 -9.59
CA THR A 192 -17.77 -1.40 -9.96
C THR A 192 -18.73 -0.79 -8.93
N ASP A 193 -19.99 -0.56 -9.32
CA ASP A 193 -21.00 -0.04 -8.38
C ASP A 193 -21.18 -0.96 -7.15
N SER A 194 -21.10 -2.28 -7.34
CA SER A 194 -21.17 -3.26 -6.24
C SER A 194 -19.98 -3.18 -5.28
N GLU A 195 -18.79 -2.83 -5.76
CA GLU A 195 -17.62 -2.63 -4.90
C GLU A 195 -17.72 -1.34 -4.10
N LEU A 196 -18.26 -0.28 -4.69
CA LEU A 196 -18.54 0.97 -3.98
C LEU A 196 -19.58 0.75 -2.87
N ASP A 197 -20.62 -0.04 -3.12
CA ASP A 197 -21.60 -0.44 -2.10
C ASP A 197 -20.92 -1.21 -0.94
N ILE A 198 -19.97 -2.13 -1.24
CA ILE A 198 -19.22 -2.87 -0.23
C ILE A 198 -18.38 -1.91 0.63
N ILE A 199 -17.69 -0.95 0.02
CA ILE A 199 -16.91 0.07 0.74
C ILE A 199 -17.82 0.84 1.71
N ALA A 200 -18.96 1.31 1.22
CA ALA A 200 -19.92 2.07 2.03
C ALA A 200 -20.50 1.25 3.18
N GLU A 201 -20.88 -0.01 2.93
CA GLU A 201 -21.47 -0.90 3.95
C GLU A 201 -20.47 -1.36 5.00
N SER A 202 -19.22 -1.64 4.60
CA SER A 202 -18.18 -2.17 5.49
C SER A 202 -17.51 -1.08 6.34
N GLY A 203 -17.59 0.19 5.91
CA GLY A 203 -16.85 1.29 6.50
C GLY A 203 -15.37 1.29 6.13
N THR A 204 -14.98 0.54 5.10
CA THR A 204 -13.63 0.60 4.50
C THR A 204 -13.30 2.04 4.12
N ARG A 205 -12.09 2.47 4.44
CA ARG A 205 -11.61 3.82 4.11
C ARG A 205 -10.87 3.80 2.80
N VAL A 206 -10.97 4.89 2.04
CA VAL A 206 -10.29 5.03 0.76
C VAL A 206 -9.22 6.12 0.84
N SER A 207 -8.02 5.81 0.38
CA SER A 207 -6.96 6.79 0.12
C SER A 207 -6.92 7.08 -1.38
N HIS A 208 -7.45 8.23 -1.78
CA HIS A 208 -7.40 8.66 -3.17
C HIS A 208 -6.02 9.24 -3.50
N MET A 209 -5.37 8.72 -4.54
CA MET A 209 -4.00 9.04 -4.92
C MET A 209 -3.91 9.54 -6.37
N PRO A 210 -4.43 10.75 -6.67
CA PRO A 210 -4.60 11.21 -8.05
C PRO A 210 -3.29 11.37 -8.81
N LEU A 211 -2.20 11.69 -8.14
CA LEU A 211 -0.89 11.82 -8.78
C LEU A 211 -0.39 10.46 -9.26
N SER A 212 -0.35 9.46 -8.38
CA SER A 212 0.03 8.09 -8.72
C SER A 212 -0.87 7.52 -9.82
N ASN A 213 -2.19 7.67 -9.67
CA ASN A 213 -3.15 7.18 -10.66
C ASN A 213 -2.93 7.78 -12.06
N CYS A 214 -2.47 9.04 -12.13
CA CYS A 214 -2.10 9.67 -13.41
C CYS A 214 -0.78 9.12 -13.96
N GLU A 215 0.21 8.92 -13.09
CA GLU A 215 1.55 8.43 -13.49
C GLU A 215 1.47 7.03 -14.10
N VAL A 216 0.68 6.15 -13.52
CA VAL A 216 0.52 4.75 -14.00
C VAL A 216 -0.61 4.59 -15.03
N GLY A 217 -1.31 5.65 -15.38
CA GLY A 217 -2.42 5.58 -16.34
C GLY A 217 -3.66 4.83 -15.82
N GLY A 218 -3.82 4.70 -14.50
CA GLY A 218 -4.92 3.98 -13.85
C GLY A 218 -6.31 4.58 -14.11
N GLY A 219 -6.38 5.91 -14.28
CA GLY A 219 -7.63 6.63 -14.53
C GLY A 219 -8.03 7.58 -13.40
N ILE A 220 -9.32 7.87 -13.31
CA ILE A 220 -9.90 8.77 -12.30
C ILE A 220 -10.83 7.98 -11.41
N ALA A 221 -10.55 8.00 -10.10
CA ALA A 221 -11.40 7.33 -9.12
C ALA A 221 -12.79 7.98 -9.02
N PRO A 222 -13.87 7.21 -8.81
CA PRO A 222 -15.24 7.73 -8.74
C PRO A 222 -15.55 8.37 -7.38
N ILE A 223 -14.84 9.46 -7.04
CA ILE A 223 -14.88 10.14 -5.73
C ILE A 223 -16.18 10.90 -5.44
N ASP A 224 -17.07 11.04 -6.41
CA ASP A 224 -18.38 11.67 -6.30
C ASP A 224 -19.51 10.70 -5.95
N ARG A 225 -19.18 9.44 -5.71
CA ARG A 225 -20.09 8.33 -5.35
C ARG A 225 -19.81 7.82 -3.96
#